data_e2751f56333e467d86679865a9ef069f
#
_entry.id   e2751f56333e467d86679865a9ef069f
#
_cell.length_a   1.000
_cell.length_b   1.000
_cell.length_c   1.000
_cell.angle_alpha   90.00
_cell.angle_beta   90.00
_cell.angle_gamma   90.00
#
_symmetry.space_group_name_H-M   'P 1'
#
loop_
_entity.id
_entity.type
_entity.pdbx_description
1 polymer ?
#
loop_
_entity_poly.entity_id
_entity_poly.type
_entity_poly.pdbx_seq_one_letter_code
_entity_poly.pdbx_strand_id
1 'polypeptide(L)'
;MTRSDHETETLIRESLDRLATRAPDGRAVRDALARAGRQRRPATKLALVAAAVVVLVAGVFVGTRALTTADLDPAAGRPVLGYSPGWLPAGFTEQYREGGPGIAPQVRRWFAGPAEVTLSVHSTADPEWSQTELRIASIRDQVLVRGRVAMVTGDTGTAALVTWLADDDHVLTARVGGVPDARVVALSIAQGVTATPVGVRGELRFGALPAGLTERSAAVGGTGPADASTELTAADPARPSEPAVRVTARAVSPVVAGAEPVTVRGGQGFDISGAIAVRLPSGRWLTVSGPRPESELIAVANGVQLDPSPDYRWLGRATS
;
A
#
# COMPACT_ATOMS: atom_id res chain seq x y z
N MET A 1 -10.92 -26.41 -35.67
CA MET A 1 -10.09 -25.22 -35.93
C MET A 1 -10.98 -24.18 -36.59
N THR A 2 -11.33 -23.13 -35.83
CA THR A 2 -12.23 -22.10 -36.28
C THR A 2 -11.44 -21.02 -37.06
N ARG A 3 -12.12 -20.26 -37.94
CA ARG A 3 -11.54 -19.20 -38.77
C ARG A 3 -10.79 -18.14 -37.91
N SER A 4 -11.22 -17.97 -36.67
CA SER A 4 -10.61 -17.10 -35.63
C SER A 4 -9.21 -17.55 -35.21
N ASP A 5 -8.96 -18.86 -35.11
CA ASP A 5 -7.67 -19.38 -34.64
C ASP A 5 -6.57 -19.11 -35.67
N HIS A 6 -6.89 -19.16 -36.95
CA HIS A 6 -5.93 -18.92 -38.05
C HIS A 6 -5.56 -17.44 -38.19
N GLU A 7 -6.49 -16.52 -37.92
CA GLU A 7 -6.23 -15.08 -37.92
C GLU A 7 -5.33 -14.70 -36.72
N THR A 8 -5.57 -15.29 -35.54
CA THR A 8 -4.76 -15.06 -34.34
C THR A 8 -3.32 -15.57 -34.50
N GLU A 9 -3.16 -16.77 -35.12
CA GLU A 9 -1.83 -17.33 -35.41
C GLU A 9 -1.05 -16.48 -36.42
N THR A 10 -1.72 -15.92 -37.42
CA THR A 10 -1.10 -15.03 -38.39
C THR A 10 -0.62 -13.72 -37.75
N LEU A 11 -1.42 -13.11 -36.87
CA LEU A 11 -1.06 -11.89 -36.15
C LEU A 11 0.13 -12.09 -35.16
N ILE A 12 0.17 -13.24 -34.49
CA ILE A 12 1.29 -13.61 -33.65
C ILE A 12 2.58 -13.76 -34.46
N ARG A 13 2.51 -14.44 -35.60
CA ARG A 13 3.66 -14.64 -36.50
C ARG A 13 4.19 -13.31 -37.03
N GLU A 14 3.29 -12.43 -37.51
CA GLU A 14 3.70 -11.10 -37.98
C GLU A 14 4.32 -10.23 -36.88
N SER A 15 3.81 -10.33 -35.65
CA SER A 15 4.39 -9.56 -34.53
C SER A 15 5.77 -10.08 -34.12
N LEU A 16 5.98 -11.38 -34.15
CA LEU A 16 7.29 -11.99 -33.89
C LEU A 16 8.31 -11.66 -35.01
N ASP A 17 7.89 -11.65 -36.26
CA ASP A 17 8.76 -11.24 -37.39
C ASP A 17 9.15 -9.76 -37.31
N ARG A 18 8.25 -8.88 -36.89
CA ARG A 18 8.57 -7.45 -36.61
C ARG A 18 9.57 -7.26 -35.47
N LEU A 19 9.46 -8.07 -34.41
CA LEU A 19 10.42 -8.06 -33.31
C LEU A 19 11.78 -8.62 -33.74
N ALA A 20 11.80 -9.70 -34.51
CA ALA A 20 13.03 -10.28 -35.03
C ALA A 20 13.77 -9.32 -36.00
N THR A 21 13.03 -8.53 -36.78
CA THR A 21 13.62 -7.54 -37.72
C THR A 21 14.22 -6.33 -36.97
N ARG A 22 13.75 -6.05 -35.74
CA ARG A 22 14.28 -4.97 -34.87
C ARG A 22 15.38 -5.43 -33.92
N ALA A 23 15.59 -6.73 -33.79
CA ALA A 23 16.66 -7.27 -32.96
C ALA A 23 18.03 -6.89 -33.55
N PRO A 24 18.96 -6.35 -32.73
CA PRO A 24 20.32 -6.07 -33.20
C PRO A 24 20.97 -7.35 -33.73
N ASP A 25 21.71 -7.26 -34.85
CA ASP A 25 22.41 -8.41 -35.41
C ASP A 25 23.33 -9.03 -34.34
N GLY A 26 23.08 -10.28 -33.99
CA GLY A 26 23.85 -11.00 -32.96
C GLY A 26 25.36 -11.13 -33.27
N ARG A 27 25.78 -10.84 -34.53
CA ARG A 27 27.19 -10.68 -34.89
C ARG A 27 27.72 -9.33 -34.42
N ALA A 28 26.96 -8.23 -34.59
CA ALA A 28 27.37 -6.90 -34.13
C ALA A 28 27.54 -6.85 -32.61
N VAL A 29 26.68 -7.52 -31.86
CA VAL A 29 26.78 -7.62 -30.40
C VAL A 29 28.02 -8.45 -29.99
N ARG A 30 28.28 -9.60 -30.64
CA ARG A 30 29.49 -10.40 -30.38
C ARG A 30 30.78 -9.68 -30.73
N ASP A 31 30.79 -8.95 -31.83
CA ASP A 31 31.96 -8.16 -32.24
C ASP A 31 32.21 -6.96 -31.33
N ALA A 32 31.16 -6.35 -30.77
CA ALA A 32 31.29 -5.32 -29.76
C ALA A 32 31.86 -5.87 -28.45
N LEU A 33 31.40 -7.03 -27.99
CA LEU A 33 31.91 -7.70 -26.80
C LEU A 33 33.36 -8.18 -27.01
N ALA A 34 33.70 -8.70 -28.18
CA ALA A 34 35.08 -9.13 -28.51
C ALA A 34 36.05 -7.95 -28.60
N ARG A 35 35.60 -6.78 -29.04
CA ARG A 35 36.39 -5.53 -29.06
C ARG A 35 36.62 -4.99 -27.65
N ALA A 36 35.58 -4.99 -26.80
CA ALA A 36 35.67 -4.61 -25.39
C ALA A 36 36.65 -5.50 -24.61
N GLY A 37 36.68 -6.81 -24.92
CA GLY A 37 37.61 -7.76 -24.29
C GLY A 37 39.08 -7.65 -24.72
N ARG A 38 39.41 -7.05 -25.89
CA ARG A 38 40.77 -6.88 -26.41
C ARG A 38 41.48 -5.59 -26.00
N GLN A 39 40.77 -4.61 -25.49
CA GLN A 39 41.38 -3.39 -24.94
C GLN A 39 41.84 -3.58 -23.50
N ARG A 40 42.78 -4.53 -23.28
CA ARG A 40 43.57 -4.59 -22.04
C ARG A 40 44.58 -3.46 -22.03
N ARG A 41 44.20 -2.28 -21.52
CA ARG A 41 45.14 -1.25 -21.04
C ARG A 41 45.17 -1.30 -19.50
N PRO A 42 46.32 -0.88 -18.89
CA PRO A 42 46.65 -1.28 -17.52
C PRO A 42 45.56 -0.90 -16.51
N ALA A 43 45.18 -1.93 -15.74
CA ALA A 43 44.01 -2.04 -14.88
C ALA A 43 43.90 -0.98 -13.74
N THR A 44 44.94 -0.18 -13.51
CA THR A 44 44.96 0.72 -12.34
C THR A 44 44.19 2.04 -12.54
N LYS A 45 44.04 2.55 -13.76
CA LYS A 45 43.33 3.84 -13.99
C LYS A 45 41.83 3.64 -14.22
N LEU A 46 41.41 2.53 -14.78
CA LEU A 46 39.98 2.21 -14.99
C LEU A 46 39.31 1.72 -13.69
N ALA A 47 40.05 1.05 -12.81
CA ALA A 47 39.55 0.65 -11.50
C ALA A 47 39.19 1.86 -10.62
N LEU A 48 39.97 2.96 -10.73
CA LEU A 48 39.71 4.18 -9.95
C LEU A 48 38.47 4.96 -10.45
N VAL A 49 38.21 4.96 -11.76
CA VAL A 49 37.00 5.61 -12.33
C VAL A 49 35.75 4.76 -12.07
N ALA A 50 35.86 3.43 -12.20
CA ALA A 50 34.74 2.55 -11.87
C ALA A 50 34.41 2.57 -10.37
N ALA A 51 35.43 2.64 -9.49
CA ALA A 51 35.21 2.78 -8.06
C ALA A 51 34.58 4.14 -7.70
N ALA A 52 34.98 5.21 -8.37
CA ALA A 52 34.39 6.54 -8.14
C ALA A 52 32.91 6.62 -8.58
N VAL A 53 32.55 5.97 -9.70
CA VAL A 53 31.15 5.92 -10.17
C VAL A 53 30.30 5.03 -9.25
N VAL A 54 30.84 3.89 -8.82
CA VAL A 54 30.12 3.00 -7.86
C VAL A 54 29.96 3.67 -6.50
N VAL A 55 30.98 4.41 -6.02
CA VAL A 55 30.88 5.17 -4.76
C VAL A 55 29.92 6.35 -4.90
N LEU A 56 29.89 7.03 -6.07
CA LEU A 56 28.94 8.12 -6.32
C LEU A 56 27.49 7.61 -6.44
N VAL A 57 27.28 6.51 -7.16
CA VAL A 57 25.94 5.88 -7.27
C VAL A 57 25.52 5.25 -5.95
N ALA A 58 26.42 4.56 -5.23
CA ALA A 58 26.13 4.04 -3.91
C ALA A 58 25.95 5.18 -2.87
N GLY A 59 26.75 6.25 -2.95
CA GLY A 59 26.60 7.42 -2.09
C GLY A 59 25.30 8.18 -2.32
N VAL A 60 24.84 8.30 -3.57
CA VAL A 60 23.52 8.89 -3.89
C VAL A 60 22.39 7.97 -3.45
N PHE A 61 22.51 6.64 -3.65
CA PHE A 61 21.50 5.68 -3.19
C PHE A 61 21.44 5.57 -1.65
N VAL A 62 22.58 5.59 -0.97
CA VAL A 62 22.62 5.61 0.51
C VAL A 62 22.21 6.99 1.04
N GLY A 63 22.63 8.08 0.38
CA GLY A 63 22.27 9.44 0.76
C GLY A 63 20.79 9.76 0.55
N THR A 64 20.17 9.30 -0.53
CA THR A 64 18.72 9.47 -0.75
C THR A 64 17.89 8.57 0.17
N ARG A 65 18.35 7.36 0.51
CA ARG A 65 17.70 6.56 1.56
C ARG A 65 17.89 7.15 2.94
N ALA A 66 19.05 7.71 3.26
CA ALA A 66 19.30 8.34 4.55
C ALA A 66 18.55 9.66 4.74
N LEU A 67 18.36 10.45 3.66
CA LEU A 67 17.63 11.72 3.73
C LEU A 67 16.09 11.53 3.75
N THR A 68 15.56 10.40 3.24
CA THR A 68 14.12 10.08 3.32
C THR A 68 13.72 9.35 4.60
N THR A 69 14.68 8.79 5.36
CA THR A 69 14.40 8.05 6.60
C THR A 69 14.81 8.79 7.87
N ALA A 70 15.54 9.91 7.79
CA ALA A 70 16.16 10.54 8.95
C ALA A 70 15.22 11.41 9.80
N ASP A 71 14.02 11.77 9.32
CA ASP A 71 13.09 12.62 10.09
C ASP A 71 11.82 11.89 10.59
N LEU A 72 11.66 10.62 10.24
CA LEU A 72 10.65 9.78 10.84
C LEU A 72 11.38 8.69 11.60
N ASP A 73 11.68 8.95 12.87
CA ASP A 73 12.02 7.87 13.80
C ASP A 73 10.85 6.86 13.71
N PRO A 74 11.00 5.74 13.01
CA PRO A 74 10.02 4.69 13.07
C PRO A 74 10.17 4.14 14.47
N ALA A 75 9.42 4.69 15.42
CA ALA A 75 9.19 4.00 16.67
C ALA A 75 8.87 2.56 16.26
N ALA A 76 9.85 1.67 16.47
CA ALA A 76 9.99 0.36 15.84
C ALA A 76 8.62 -0.30 15.59
N GLY A 77 8.27 -0.57 14.34
CA GLY A 77 7.09 -1.32 13.96
C GLY A 77 5.84 -0.54 13.56
N ARG A 78 5.90 0.76 13.29
CA ARG A 78 4.71 1.48 12.78
C ARG A 78 4.71 1.56 11.26
N PRO A 79 3.56 1.29 10.61
CA PRO A 79 3.48 1.37 9.17
C PRO A 79 3.68 2.81 8.67
N VAL A 80 4.44 2.94 7.60
CA VAL A 80 4.69 4.20 6.89
C VAL A 80 4.14 4.06 5.48
N LEU A 81 3.28 4.99 5.09
CA LEU A 81 2.74 5.08 3.74
C LEU A 81 3.73 5.85 2.88
N GLY A 82 4.29 5.21 1.86
CA GLY A 82 5.38 5.76 1.05
C GLY A 82 4.98 6.88 0.09
N TYR A 83 3.69 7.00 -0.26
CA TYR A 83 3.21 7.88 -1.32
C TYR A 83 2.09 8.80 -0.85
N SER A 84 2.07 10.01 -1.40
CA SER A 84 1.05 11.02 -1.11
C SER A 84 0.60 11.71 -2.40
N PRO A 85 -0.70 12.07 -2.53
CA PRO A 85 -1.13 12.91 -3.63
C PRO A 85 -0.58 14.33 -3.43
N GLY A 86 -0.04 14.92 -4.48
CA GLY A 86 0.39 16.32 -4.47
C GLY A 86 -0.75 17.31 -4.73
N TRP A 87 -1.91 16.80 -5.14
CA TRP A 87 -3.11 17.58 -5.41
C TRP A 87 -4.36 16.73 -5.21
N LEU A 88 -5.40 17.35 -4.70
CA LEU A 88 -6.77 16.83 -4.61
C LEU A 88 -7.77 17.93 -4.98
N PRO A 89 -8.98 17.59 -5.48
CA PRO A 89 -10.02 18.56 -5.66
C PRO A 89 -10.38 19.27 -4.34
N ALA A 90 -10.85 20.52 -4.44
CA ALA A 90 -11.26 21.27 -3.26
C ALA A 90 -12.38 20.56 -2.48
N GLY A 91 -12.35 20.68 -1.16
CA GLY A 91 -13.34 20.10 -0.25
C GLY A 91 -13.05 18.67 0.20
N PHE A 92 -12.08 17.98 -0.40
CA PHE A 92 -11.67 16.67 0.08
C PHE A 92 -10.83 16.76 1.35
N THR A 93 -11.18 15.96 2.35
CA THR A 93 -10.45 15.83 3.62
C THR A 93 -10.02 14.40 3.82
N GLU A 94 -8.81 14.21 4.35
CA GLU A 94 -8.30 12.87 4.64
C GLU A 94 -9.03 12.28 5.85
N GLN A 95 -9.58 11.07 5.69
CA GLN A 95 -10.37 10.41 6.72
C GLN A 95 -9.94 8.97 7.00
N TYR A 96 -8.95 8.46 6.26
CA TYR A 96 -8.47 7.09 6.47
C TYR A 96 -7.03 6.90 6.01
N ARG A 97 -6.25 6.21 6.84
CA ARG A 97 -4.91 5.68 6.53
C ARG A 97 -4.82 4.25 7.01
N GLU A 98 -4.29 3.38 6.17
CA GLU A 98 -3.96 2.00 6.51
C GLU A 98 -2.61 1.64 5.91
N GLY A 99 -1.81 0.87 6.66
CA GLY A 99 -0.57 0.29 6.19
C GLY A 99 -0.15 -0.85 7.09
N GLY A 100 0.82 -1.62 6.63
CA GLY A 100 1.34 -2.77 7.38
C GLY A 100 2.74 -3.13 6.93
N PRO A 101 3.35 -4.15 7.54
CA PRO A 101 4.67 -4.64 7.17
C PRO A 101 4.62 -5.42 5.84
N GLY A 102 5.77 -5.47 5.17
CA GLY A 102 5.99 -6.31 3.99
C GLY A 102 5.12 -5.93 2.80
N ILE A 103 4.36 -6.89 2.28
CA ILE A 103 3.48 -6.74 1.11
C ILE A 103 2.09 -6.19 1.44
N ALA A 104 1.82 -5.84 2.70
CA ALA A 104 0.53 -5.30 3.07
C ALA A 104 0.21 -4.03 2.27
N PRO A 105 -1.01 -3.89 1.75
CA PRO A 105 -1.38 -2.70 1.00
C PRO A 105 -1.33 -1.46 1.89
N GLN A 106 -0.91 -0.34 1.29
CA GLN A 106 -1.00 0.97 1.93
C GLN A 106 -2.19 1.69 1.30
N VAL A 107 -3.10 2.21 2.12
CA VAL A 107 -4.33 2.85 1.64
C VAL A 107 -4.53 4.19 2.33
N ARG A 108 -4.88 5.21 1.52
CA ARG A 108 -5.33 6.51 2.01
C ARG A 108 -6.64 6.86 1.34
N ARG A 109 -7.58 7.45 2.11
CA ARG A 109 -8.87 7.85 1.56
C ARG A 109 -9.22 9.27 1.99
N TRP A 110 -9.78 9.99 1.05
CA TRP A 110 -10.29 11.36 1.22
C TRP A 110 -11.75 11.40 0.79
N PHE A 111 -12.53 12.18 1.49
CA PHE A 111 -13.97 12.31 1.24
C PHE A 111 -14.38 13.78 1.14
N ALA A 112 -15.36 14.04 0.27
CA ALA A 112 -16.08 15.32 0.14
C ALA A 112 -17.57 15.00 -0.02
N GLY A 113 -18.33 14.95 1.09
CA GLY A 113 -19.69 14.42 1.10
C GLY A 113 -19.72 12.96 0.62
N PRO A 114 -20.49 12.62 -0.45
CA PRO A 114 -20.55 11.27 -1.00
C PRO A 114 -19.37 10.93 -1.93
N ALA A 115 -18.57 11.91 -2.31
CA ALA A 115 -17.43 11.69 -3.19
C ALA A 115 -16.23 11.14 -2.42
N GLU A 116 -15.48 10.22 -3.08
CA GLU A 116 -14.33 9.54 -2.50
C GLU A 116 -13.14 9.57 -3.46
N VAL A 117 -11.95 9.77 -2.89
CA VAL A 117 -10.66 9.49 -3.52
C VAL A 117 -9.94 8.46 -2.68
N THR A 118 -9.46 7.39 -3.31
CA THR A 118 -8.61 6.38 -2.68
C THR A 118 -7.28 6.28 -3.43
N LEU A 119 -6.17 6.43 -2.73
CA LEU A 119 -4.83 6.11 -3.20
C LEU A 119 -4.38 4.82 -2.51
N SER A 120 -4.08 3.78 -3.30
CA SER A 120 -3.53 2.53 -2.76
C SER A 120 -2.17 2.24 -3.37
N VAL A 121 -1.29 1.67 -2.57
CA VAL A 121 0.04 1.20 -2.97
C VAL A 121 0.10 -0.30 -2.69
N HIS A 122 0.48 -1.07 -3.69
CA HIS A 122 0.59 -2.52 -3.62
C HIS A 122 2.02 -2.93 -3.98
N SER A 123 2.49 -4.00 -3.40
CA SER A 123 3.78 -4.58 -3.77
C SER A 123 3.64 -5.44 -5.03
N THR A 124 4.60 -5.35 -5.96
CA THR A 124 4.70 -6.28 -7.09
C THR A 124 5.04 -7.72 -6.64
N ALA A 125 5.54 -7.89 -5.42
CA ALA A 125 5.74 -9.21 -4.81
C ALA A 125 4.42 -9.88 -4.38
N ASP A 126 3.31 -9.12 -4.28
CA ASP A 126 1.98 -9.69 -4.06
C ASP A 126 1.51 -10.40 -5.35
N PRO A 127 1.11 -11.69 -5.28
CA PRO A 127 0.65 -12.46 -6.44
C PRO A 127 -0.48 -11.79 -7.23
N GLU A 128 -1.36 -11.05 -6.56
CA GLU A 128 -2.45 -10.31 -7.21
C GLU A 128 -1.92 -9.19 -8.12
N TRP A 129 -0.81 -8.57 -7.76
CA TRP A 129 -0.24 -7.41 -8.43
C TRP A 129 0.99 -7.71 -9.28
N SER A 130 1.58 -8.90 -9.15
CA SER A 130 2.81 -9.32 -9.85
C SER A 130 2.71 -9.28 -11.38
N GLN A 131 1.51 -9.36 -11.95
CA GLN A 131 1.27 -9.31 -13.40
C GLN A 131 0.72 -7.98 -13.90
N THR A 132 0.81 -6.92 -13.11
CA THR A 132 0.22 -5.61 -13.46
C THR A 132 0.83 -5.03 -14.73
N GLU A 133 2.13 -5.19 -14.96
CA GLU A 133 2.79 -4.74 -16.19
C GLU A 133 2.17 -5.39 -17.45
N LEU A 134 1.95 -6.70 -17.41
CA LEU A 134 1.31 -7.43 -18.51
C LEU A 134 -0.14 -7.00 -18.68
N ARG A 135 -0.87 -6.75 -17.60
CA ARG A 135 -2.26 -6.24 -17.68
C ARG A 135 -2.28 -4.85 -18.32
N ILE A 136 -1.41 -3.94 -17.93
CA ILE A 136 -1.30 -2.60 -18.52
C ILE A 136 -0.98 -2.73 -20.01
N ALA A 137 -0.02 -3.57 -20.38
CA ALA A 137 0.37 -3.78 -21.78
C ALA A 137 -0.77 -4.35 -22.66
N SER A 138 -1.70 -5.11 -22.07
CA SER A 138 -2.81 -5.75 -22.78
C SER A 138 -4.03 -4.84 -23.02
N ILE A 139 -4.14 -3.70 -22.33
CA ILE A 139 -5.29 -2.80 -22.43
C ILE A 139 -5.10 -1.80 -23.58
N ARG A 140 -6.19 -1.49 -24.29
CA ARG A 140 -6.19 -0.50 -25.39
C ARG A 140 -6.17 0.95 -24.87
N ASP A 141 -6.81 1.21 -23.75
CA ASP A 141 -6.90 2.54 -23.15
C ASP A 141 -5.71 2.80 -22.22
N GLN A 142 -4.54 2.95 -22.83
CA GLN A 142 -3.30 3.28 -22.15
C GLN A 142 -3.10 4.79 -22.10
N VAL A 143 -2.61 5.26 -20.98
CA VAL A 143 -2.26 6.66 -20.74
C VAL A 143 -0.85 6.73 -20.17
N LEU A 144 -0.28 7.94 -20.12
CA LEU A 144 1.01 8.14 -19.47
C LEU A 144 0.81 8.84 -18.12
N VAL A 145 1.34 8.26 -17.07
CA VAL A 145 1.45 8.86 -15.73
C VAL A 145 2.93 9.02 -15.40
N ARG A 146 3.41 10.26 -15.32
CA ARG A 146 4.82 10.59 -15.05
C ARG A 146 5.81 9.86 -15.97
N GLY A 147 5.44 9.70 -17.25
CA GLY A 147 6.24 9.03 -18.26
C GLY A 147 6.18 7.49 -18.26
N ARG A 148 5.44 6.88 -17.34
CA ARG A 148 5.19 5.44 -17.31
C ARG A 148 3.81 5.13 -17.88
N VAL A 149 3.67 3.99 -18.54
CA VAL A 149 2.37 3.54 -19.07
C VAL A 149 1.47 3.15 -17.91
N ALA A 150 0.22 3.60 -17.98
CA ALA A 150 -0.83 3.32 -17.02
C ALA A 150 -2.10 2.86 -17.74
N MET A 151 -2.98 2.19 -17.02
CA MET A 151 -4.31 1.83 -17.50
C MET A 151 -5.39 2.62 -16.76
N VAL A 152 -6.47 2.94 -17.49
CA VAL A 152 -7.69 3.50 -16.90
C VAL A 152 -8.80 2.48 -17.04
N THR A 153 -9.49 2.20 -15.95
CA THR A 153 -10.63 1.26 -15.90
C THR A 153 -11.80 1.86 -15.13
N GLY A 154 -13.00 1.30 -15.31
CA GLY A 154 -14.18 1.72 -14.55
C GLY A 154 -14.65 3.14 -14.82
N ASP A 155 -14.31 3.70 -16.01
CA ASP A 155 -14.74 5.04 -16.40
C ASP A 155 -16.24 5.06 -16.71
N THR A 156 -17.01 5.67 -15.79
CA THR A 156 -18.46 5.83 -15.88
C THR A 156 -18.88 7.32 -15.93
N GLY A 157 -17.91 8.23 -16.12
CA GLY A 157 -18.11 9.67 -16.02
C GLY A 157 -18.06 10.19 -14.57
N THR A 158 -18.54 9.42 -13.60
CA THR A 158 -18.52 9.78 -12.17
C THR A 158 -17.62 8.87 -11.33
N ALA A 159 -17.02 7.84 -11.94
CA ALA A 159 -16.03 6.97 -11.30
C ALA A 159 -14.92 6.60 -12.29
N ALA A 160 -13.70 6.50 -11.82
CA ALA A 160 -12.56 6.03 -12.60
C ALA A 160 -11.48 5.46 -11.67
N LEU A 161 -10.69 4.52 -12.20
CA LEU A 161 -9.53 3.92 -11.55
C LEU A 161 -8.34 4.02 -12.50
N VAL A 162 -7.27 4.66 -12.06
CA VAL A 162 -5.97 4.69 -12.76
C VAL A 162 -5.02 3.75 -12.03
N THR A 163 -4.37 2.85 -12.77
CA THR A 163 -3.37 1.91 -12.24
C THR A 163 -2.07 2.05 -13.01
N TRP A 164 -0.94 2.19 -12.28
CA TRP A 164 0.39 2.30 -12.89
C TRP A 164 1.47 1.72 -11.98
N LEU A 165 2.64 1.40 -12.55
CA LEU A 165 3.84 1.10 -11.79
C LEU A 165 4.55 2.41 -11.44
N ALA A 166 4.71 2.70 -10.15
CA ALA A 166 5.50 3.85 -9.71
C ALA A 166 7.01 3.59 -9.85
N ASP A 167 7.40 2.37 -9.53
CA ASP A 167 8.74 1.81 -9.66
C ASP A 167 8.64 0.29 -9.90
N ASP A 168 9.74 -0.44 -9.78
CA ASP A 168 9.77 -1.88 -10.06
C ASP A 168 9.11 -2.72 -8.94
N ASP A 169 8.98 -2.13 -7.73
CA ASP A 169 8.46 -2.81 -6.54
C ASP A 169 7.02 -2.40 -6.20
N HIS A 170 6.50 -1.29 -6.77
CA HIS A 170 5.24 -0.71 -6.35
C HIS A 170 4.26 -0.46 -7.50
N VAL A 171 3.07 -1.00 -7.35
CA VAL A 171 1.88 -0.65 -8.15
C VAL A 171 1.05 0.35 -7.37
N LEU A 172 0.69 1.46 -8.00
CA LEU A 172 -0.20 2.46 -7.44
C LEU A 172 -1.55 2.42 -8.14
N THR A 173 -2.59 2.67 -7.35
CA THR A 173 -3.94 2.87 -7.88
C THR A 173 -4.52 4.17 -7.33
N ALA A 174 -5.11 4.99 -8.21
CA ALA A 174 -5.90 6.15 -7.84
C ALA A 174 -7.34 5.94 -8.28
N ARG A 175 -8.23 5.68 -7.32
CA ARG A 175 -9.67 5.54 -7.53
C ARG A 175 -10.37 6.83 -7.16
N VAL A 176 -11.27 7.28 -8.01
CA VAL A 176 -12.12 8.44 -7.79
C VAL A 176 -13.56 8.02 -8.00
N GLY A 177 -14.45 8.44 -7.12
CA GLY A 177 -15.88 8.17 -7.20
C GLY A 177 -16.71 9.37 -6.75
N GLY A 178 -17.90 9.52 -7.35
CA GLY A 178 -18.87 10.55 -6.97
C GLY A 178 -18.54 11.98 -7.43
N VAL A 179 -17.60 12.15 -8.36
CA VAL A 179 -17.29 13.48 -8.94
C VAL A 179 -17.53 13.48 -10.47
N PRO A 180 -17.96 14.60 -11.07
CA PRO A 180 -17.97 14.76 -12.51
C PRO A 180 -16.54 14.61 -13.09
N ASP A 181 -16.45 14.12 -14.32
CA ASP A 181 -15.17 13.93 -15.02
C ASP A 181 -14.13 13.15 -14.21
N ALA A 182 -14.59 12.11 -13.49
CA ALA A 182 -13.77 11.31 -12.57
C ALA A 182 -12.45 10.82 -13.20
N ARG A 183 -12.46 10.51 -14.50
CA ARG A 183 -11.26 10.13 -15.26
C ARG A 183 -10.20 11.23 -15.24
N VAL A 184 -10.59 12.47 -15.52
CA VAL A 184 -9.67 13.62 -15.54
C VAL A 184 -9.11 13.87 -14.15
N VAL A 185 -9.97 13.80 -13.12
CA VAL A 185 -9.57 13.94 -11.72
C VAL A 185 -8.59 12.83 -11.31
N ALA A 186 -8.89 11.56 -11.62
CA ALA A 186 -8.02 10.43 -11.28
C ALA A 186 -6.64 10.54 -11.94
N LEU A 187 -6.59 10.94 -13.22
CA LEU A 187 -5.34 11.19 -13.92
C LEU A 187 -4.54 12.36 -13.32
N SER A 188 -5.21 13.46 -12.95
CA SER A 188 -4.56 14.61 -12.30
C SER A 188 -3.96 14.21 -10.95
N ILE A 189 -4.69 13.42 -10.16
CA ILE A 189 -4.17 12.88 -8.89
C ILE A 189 -2.95 11.99 -9.16
N ALA A 190 -3.05 11.03 -10.08
CA ALA A 190 -1.95 10.12 -10.41
C ALA A 190 -0.68 10.84 -10.87
N GLN A 191 -0.82 11.89 -11.69
CA GLN A 191 0.30 12.74 -12.12
C GLN A 191 0.96 13.48 -10.96
N GLY A 192 0.17 13.88 -9.95
CA GLY A 192 0.62 14.62 -8.78
C GLY A 192 1.18 13.76 -7.64
N VAL A 193 1.07 12.43 -7.70
CA VAL A 193 1.58 11.56 -6.62
C VAL A 193 3.08 11.67 -6.48
N THR A 194 3.54 11.84 -5.25
CA THR A 194 4.96 11.93 -4.88
C THR A 194 5.32 10.90 -3.82
N ALA A 195 6.59 10.49 -3.79
CA ALA A 195 7.14 9.62 -2.74
C ALA A 195 7.37 10.46 -1.48
N THR A 196 6.30 10.79 -0.77
CA THR A 196 6.33 11.56 0.47
C THR A 196 5.75 10.68 1.58
N PRO A 197 6.62 10.13 2.45
CA PRO A 197 6.18 9.19 3.49
C PRO A 197 5.35 9.87 4.58
N VAL A 198 4.29 9.19 5.02
CA VAL A 198 3.47 9.59 6.16
C VAL A 198 3.22 8.40 7.08
N GLY A 199 3.21 8.64 8.40
CA GLY A 199 2.98 7.59 9.38
C GLY A 199 1.50 7.28 9.61
N VAL A 200 1.23 6.03 10.04
CA VAL A 200 -0.06 5.61 10.62
C VAL A 200 0.14 5.42 12.13
N ARG A 201 -0.31 6.39 12.94
CA ARG A 201 -0.14 6.40 14.40
C ARG A 201 -1.49 6.44 15.08
N GLY A 202 -2.08 5.25 15.27
CA GLY A 202 -3.25 5.08 16.12
C GLY A 202 -2.90 4.87 17.58
N GLU A 203 -3.91 4.75 18.41
CA GLU A 203 -3.75 4.50 19.87
C GLU A 203 -3.45 3.05 20.24
N LEU A 204 -3.55 2.10 19.30
CA LEU A 204 -3.37 0.68 19.53
C LEU A 204 -2.06 0.16 18.96
N ARG A 205 -1.45 -0.81 19.65
CA ARG A 205 -0.32 -1.63 19.20
C ARG A 205 -0.50 -3.05 19.71
N PHE A 206 -0.12 -4.05 18.92
CA PHE A 206 0.00 -5.41 19.43
C PHE A 206 1.18 -5.49 20.42
N GLY A 207 0.95 -6.04 21.60
CA GLY A 207 2.02 -6.41 22.53
C GLY A 207 2.46 -7.85 22.28
N ALA A 208 1.50 -8.76 22.24
CA ALA A 208 1.70 -10.17 21.94
C ALA A 208 0.56 -10.66 21.04
N LEU A 209 0.89 -11.55 20.12
CA LEU A 209 -0.06 -12.23 19.26
C LEU A 209 -0.07 -13.74 19.55
N PRO A 210 -1.19 -14.42 19.33
CA PRO A 210 -1.23 -15.89 19.34
C PRO A 210 -0.19 -16.48 18.39
N ALA A 211 0.32 -17.66 18.76
CA ALA A 211 1.33 -18.34 17.95
C ALA A 211 0.85 -18.53 16.49
N GLY A 212 1.75 -18.30 15.55
CA GLY A 212 1.47 -18.41 14.12
C GLY A 212 0.79 -17.20 13.50
N LEU A 213 0.47 -16.14 14.27
CA LEU A 213 -0.05 -14.88 13.72
C LEU A 213 1.03 -13.81 13.68
N THR A 214 0.95 -12.98 12.66
CA THR A 214 1.77 -11.77 12.50
C THR A 214 0.86 -10.56 12.28
N GLU A 215 1.33 -9.38 12.67
CA GLU A 215 0.65 -8.13 12.35
C GLU A 215 0.56 -7.97 10.84
N ARG A 216 -0.64 -7.67 10.35
CA ARG A 216 -0.91 -7.46 8.93
C ARG A 216 -1.04 -5.99 8.60
N SER A 217 -1.89 -5.28 9.33
CA SER A 217 -2.08 -3.85 9.11
C SER A 217 -2.48 -3.10 10.37
N ALA A 218 -2.19 -1.82 10.36
CA ALA A 218 -2.75 -0.84 11.26
C ALA A 218 -3.48 0.22 10.45
N ALA A 219 -4.67 0.60 10.91
CA ALA A 219 -5.47 1.63 10.27
C ALA A 219 -5.95 2.67 11.29
N VAL A 220 -6.10 3.89 10.80
CA VAL A 220 -6.71 5.01 11.53
C VAL A 220 -7.73 5.66 10.63
N GLY A 221 -8.96 5.84 11.12
CA GLY A 221 -10.06 6.46 10.37
C GLY A 221 -10.92 7.36 11.26
N GLY A 222 -11.69 8.25 10.61
CA GLY A 222 -12.60 9.19 11.25
C GLY A 222 -12.75 10.48 10.46
N THR A 223 -13.75 11.28 10.81
CA THR A 223 -13.98 12.60 10.20
C THR A 223 -13.19 13.71 10.92
N GLY A 224 -12.67 13.39 12.10
CA GLY A 224 -11.85 14.27 12.92
C GLY A 224 -11.27 13.54 14.15
N PRO A 225 -10.44 14.22 14.96
CA PRO A 225 -9.81 13.61 16.12
C PRO A 225 -10.79 13.06 17.18
N ALA A 226 -11.99 13.64 17.28
CA ALA A 226 -12.99 13.26 18.29
C ALA A 226 -13.64 11.90 17.99
N ASP A 227 -13.85 11.59 16.71
CA ASP A 227 -14.45 10.34 16.26
C ASP A 227 -13.42 9.37 15.67
N ALA A 228 -12.14 9.67 15.82
CA ALA A 228 -11.06 8.82 15.36
C ALA A 228 -11.26 7.36 15.81
N SER A 229 -10.97 6.43 14.96
CA SER A 229 -10.92 4.99 15.24
C SER A 229 -9.56 4.44 14.87
N THR A 230 -9.07 3.48 15.66
CA THR A 230 -7.87 2.71 15.34
C THR A 230 -8.27 1.26 15.12
N GLU A 231 -7.70 0.65 14.11
CA GLU A 231 -7.86 -0.78 13.86
C GLU A 231 -6.47 -1.42 13.68
N LEU A 232 -6.28 -2.59 14.25
CA LEU A 232 -5.15 -3.47 13.99
C LEU A 232 -5.67 -4.80 13.45
N THR A 233 -4.99 -5.39 12.49
CA THR A 233 -5.29 -6.73 12.02
C THR A 233 -4.06 -7.62 12.10
N ALA A 234 -4.28 -8.89 12.45
CA ALA A 234 -3.27 -9.94 12.41
C ALA A 234 -3.80 -11.13 11.62
N ALA A 235 -2.92 -11.78 10.89
CA ALA A 235 -3.26 -12.91 10.03
C ALA A 235 -2.18 -14.00 10.12
N ASP A 236 -2.56 -15.19 9.69
CA ASP A 236 -1.62 -16.25 9.37
C ASP A 236 -0.79 -15.85 8.14
N PRO A 237 0.55 -15.86 8.19
CA PRO A 237 1.40 -15.54 7.05
C PRO A 237 1.13 -16.41 5.81
N ALA A 238 0.62 -17.64 6.00
CA ALA A 238 0.23 -18.51 4.89
C ALA A 238 -1.11 -18.10 4.24
N ARG A 239 -1.93 -17.28 4.92
CA ARG A 239 -3.22 -16.76 4.46
C ARG A 239 -3.36 -15.27 4.79
N PRO A 240 -2.50 -14.42 4.25
CA PRO A 240 -2.43 -13.02 4.64
C PRO A 240 -3.68 -12.19 4.27
N SER A 241 -4.49 -12.67 3.34
CA SER A 241 -5.76 -12.02 2.95
C SER A 241 -6.89 -12.20 3.97
N GLU A 242 -6.78 -13.20 4.88
CA GLU A 242 -7.81 -13.54 5.85
C GLU A 242 -7.42 -13.07 7.25
N PRO A 243 -7.96 -11.97 7.78
CA PRO A 243 -7.69 -11.55 9.14
C PRO A 243 -8.15 -12.60 10.15
N ALA A 244 -7.21 -13.14 10.94
CA ALA A 244 -7.50 -14.08 12.00
C ALA A 244 -7.87 -13.38 13.33
N VAL A 245 -7.37 -12.14 13.50
CA VAL A 245 -7.70 -11.27 14.64
C VAL A 245 -7.84 -9.85 14.14
N ARG A 246 -8.87 -9.16 14.62
CA ARG A 246 -9.10 -7.73 14.44
C ARG A 246 -9.27 -7.07 15.80
N VAL A 247 -8.56 -6.00 16.02
CA VAL A 247 -8.63 -5.17 17.23
C VAL A 247 -9.04 -3.76 16.82
N THR A 248 -10.09 -3.22 17.43
CA THR A 248 -10.54 -1.85 17.15
C THR A 248 -10.66 -1.04 18.43
N ALA A 249 -10.38 0.26 18.34
CA ALA A 249 -10.71 1.21 19.40
C ALA A 249 -11.61 2.30 18.84
N ARG A 250 -12.78 2.52 19.48
CA ARG A 250 -13.81 3.47 19.04
C ARG A 250 -14.43 4.20 20.20
N ALA A 251 -14.99 5.39 19.95
CA ALA A 251 -15.72 6.15 20.96
C ALA A 251 -17.08 5.52 21.30
N VAL A 252 -17.72 4.88 20.31
CA VAL A 252 -19.07 4.29 20.47
C VAL A 252 -18.98 2.92 21.14
N SER A 253 -19.84 2.69 22.13
CA SER A 253 -19.96 1.39 22.81
C SER A 253 -20.53 0.34 21.86
N PRO A 254 -19.88 -0.82 21.74
CA PRO A 254 -20.42 -1.96 21.01
C PRO A 254 -21.34 -2.84 21.90
N VAL A 255 -21.42 -2.57 23.20
CA VAL A 255 -22.15 -3.42 24.15
C VAL A 255 -23.65 -3.26 23.95
N VAL A 256 -24.29 -4.40 23.74
CA VAL A 256 -25.75 -4.53 23.57
C VAL A 256 -26.39 -5.20 24.78
N ALA A 257 -27.71 -5.13 24.90
CA ALA A 257 -28.44 -5.83 25.94
C ALA A 257 -28.23 -7.35 25.81
N GLY A 258 -27.92 -8.03 26.92
CA GLY A 258 -27.67 -9.47 26.97
C GLY A 258 -26.21 -9.87 26.69
N ALA A 259 -25.27 -8.89 26.57
CA ALA A 259 -23.86 -9.20 26.52
C ALA A 259 -23.38 -9.85 27.80
N GLU A 260 -22.60 -10.94 27.70
CA GLU A 260 -22.10 -11.67 28.85
C GLU A 260 -20.87 -11.00 29.47
N PRO A 261 -20.83 -10.81 30.80
CA PRO A 261 -19.69 -10.20 31.45
C PRO A 261 -18.49 -11.15 31.46
N VAL A 262 -17.31 -10.65 31.10
CA VAL A 262 -16.03 -11.37 31.15
C VAL A 262 -14.97 -10.52 31.87
N THR A 263 -13.93 -11.17 32.41
CA THR A 263 -12.80 -10.47 33.00
C THR A 263 -11.71 -10.25 31.96
N VAL A 264 -11.39 -8.99 31.65
CA VAL A 264 -10.37 -8.62 30.69
C VAL A 264 -9.63 -7.34 31.15
N ARG A 265 -8.30 -7.28 30.97
CA ARG A 265 -7.44 -6.18 31.40
C ARG A 265 -7.55 -5.83 32.90
N GLY A 266 -7.82 -6.85 33.73
CA GLY A 266 -8.02 -6.70 35.18
C GLY A 266 -9.33 -6.00 35.57
N GLY A 267 -10.26 -5.81 34.65
CA GLY A 267 -11.56 -5.19 34.86
C GLY A 267 -12.70 -5.96 34.20
N GLN A 268 -13.89 -5.37 34.23
CA GLN A 268 -15.07 -5.89 33.58
C GLN A 268 -15.03 -5.57 32.08
N GLY A 269 -15.17 -6.60 31.25
CA GLY A 269 -15.46 -6.54 29.82
C GLY A 269 -16.72 -7.33 29.51
N PHE A 270 -16.99 -7.54 28.23
CA PHE A 270 -18.18 -8.20 27.71
C PHE A 270 -17.84 -9.08 26.53
N ASP A 271 -18.40 -10.30 26.48
CA ASP A 271 -18.50 -11.07 25.24
C ASP A 271 -19.75 -10.60 24.47
N ILE A 272 -19.53 -10.26 23.21
CA ILE A 272 -20.56 -9.78 22.29
C ILE A 272 -20.55 -10.71 21.08
N SER A 273 -21.19 -11.88 21.22
CA SER A 273 -21.33 -12.87 20.12
C SER A 273 -19.98 -13.26 19.48
N GLY A 274 -18.99 -13.59 20.32
CA GLY A 274 -17.66 -14.01 19.88
C GLY A 274 -16.68 -12.86 19.61
N ALA A 275 -16.99 -11.67 20.13
CA ALA A 275 -16.06 -10.55 20.20
C ALA A 275 -15.94 -10.04 21.64
N ILE A 276 -14.73 -9.78 22.08
CA ILE A 276 -14.45 -9.28 23.44
C ILE A 276 -14.39 -7.76 23.39
N ALA A 277 -15.21 -7.10 24.21
CA ALA A 277 -15.21 -5.66 24.35
C ALA A 277 -14.84 -5.23 25.77
N VAL A 278 -14.00 -4.20 25.89
CA VAL A 278 -13.65 -3.59 27.17
C VAL A 278 -13.50 -2.08 27.05
N ARG A 279 -13.91 -1.35 28.06
CA ARG A 279 -13.75 0.10 28.11
C ARG A 279 -12.33 0.47 28.54
N LEU A 280 -11.66 1.27 27.73
CA LEU A 280 -10.32 1.78 28.02
C LEU A 280 -10.37 2.95 29.01
N PRO A 281 -9.24 3.28 29.69
CA PRO A 281 -9.16 4.46 30.56
C PRO A 281 -9.47 5.78 29.85
N SER A 282 -9.22 5.85 28.53
CA SER A 282 -9.58 6.99 27.67
C SER A 282 -11.11 7.16 27.47
N GLY A 283 -11.92 6.24 27.97
CA GLY A 283 -13.38 6.19 27.77
C GLY A 283 -13.78 5.52 26.45
N ARG A 284 -12.84 5.19 25.58
CA ARG A 284 -13.07 4.47 24.32
C ARG A 284 -13.29 2.98 24.55
N TRP A 285 -13.84 2.29 23.55
CA TRP A 285 -14.06 0.85 23.61
C TRP A 285 -13.03 0.12 22.74
N LEU A 286 -12.28 -0.77 23.38
CA LEU A 286 -11.47 -1.78 22.70
C LEU A 286 -12.36 -2.97 22.40
N THR A 287 -12.37 -3.41 21.12
CA THR A 287 -13.05 -4.66 20.71
C THR A 287 -12.04 -5.56 20.03
N VAL A 288 -11.99 -6.83 20.42
CA VAL A 288 -11.17 -7.87 19.79
C VAL A 288 -12.10 -8.93 19.23
N SER A 289 -11.96 -9.23 17.95
CA SER A 289 -12.81 -10.19 17.24
C SER A 289 -11.99 -11.05 16.28
N GLY A 290 -12.55 -12.20 15.87
CA GLY A 290 -11.96 -13.11 14.92
C GLY A 290 -12.44 -14.54 15.11
N PRO A 291 -12.15 -15.46 14.17
CA PRO A 291 -12.50 -16.88 14.26
C PRO A 291 -11.54 -17.63 15.21
N ARG A 292 -11.49 -17.20 16.46
CA ARG A 292 -10.60 -17.70 17.50
C ARG A 292 -11.39 -18.02 18.77
N PRO A 293 -10.93 -18.97 19.61
CA PRO A 293 -11.50 -19.22 20.93
C PRO A 293 -11.54 -17.94 21.77
N GLU A 294 -12.58 -17.80 22.60
CA GLU A 294 -12.76 -16.66 23.51
C GLU A 294 -11.50 -16.39 24.36
N SER A 295 -10.88 -17.44 24.91
CA SER A 295 -9.67 -17.32 25.71
C SER A 295 -8.48 -16.68 24.97
N GLU A 296 -8.34 -16.95 23.67
CA GLU A 296 -7.32 -16.32 22.84
C GLU A 296 -7.66 -14.85 22.58
N LEU A 297 -8.93 -14.52 22.32
CA LEU A 297 -9.38 -13.14 22.13
C LEU A 297 -9.18 -12.31 23.43
N ILE A 298 -9.46 -12.89 24.60
CA ILE A 298 -9.16 -12.27 25.90
C ILE A 298 -7.65 -12.06 26.07
N ALA A 299 -6.83 -13.06 25.72
CA ALA A 299 -5.38 -12.94 25.79
C ALA A 299 -4.86 -11.81 24.89
N VAL A 300 -5.36 -11.69 23.66
CA VAL A 300 -5.04 -10.57 22.77
C VAL A 300 -5.47 -9.24 23.38
N ALA A 301 -6.71 -9.14 23.89
CA ALA A 301 -7.22 -7.92 24.51
C ALA A 301 -6.36 -7.48 25.70
N ASN A 302 -5.89 -8.43 26.52
CA ASN A 302 -4.97 -8.17 27.63
C ASN A 302 -3.59 -7.69 27.15
N GLY A 303 -3.10 -8.23 26.01
CA GLY A 303 -1.78 -7.94 25.46
C GLY A 303 -1.71 -6.66 24.65
N VAL A 304 -2.84 -6.08 24.22
CA VAL A 304 -2.86 -4.82 23.45
C VAL A 304 -2.26 -3.68 24.28
N GLN A 305 -1.30 -3.00 23.69
CA GLN A 305 -0.66 -1.81 24.25
C GLN A 305 -1.33 -0.54 23.74
N LEU A 306 -1.42 0.47 24.61
CA LEU A 306 -1.93 1.80 24.25
C LEU A 306 -0.76 2.73 23.95
N ASP A 307 -0.83 3.38 22.78
CA ASP A 307 0.11 4.44 22.43
C ASP A 307 -0.28 5.74 23.19
N PRO A 308 0.60 6.32 23.99
CA PRO A 308 0.31 7.55 24.71
C PRO A 308 0.21 8.79 23.82
N SER A 309 0.67 8.70 22.56
CA SER A 309 0.77 9.84 21.65
C SER A 309 0.27 9.50 20.25
N PRO A 310 -1.01 9.11 20.07
CA PRO A 310 -1.57 8.89 18.73
C PRO A 310 -1.58 10.19 17.94
N ASP A 311 -1.43 10.10 16.61
CA ASP A 311 -1.52 11.26 15.74
C ASP A 311 -2.81 11.25 14.92
N TYR A 312 -3.78 12.00 15.36
CA TYR A 312 -5.07 12.19 14.69
C TYR A 312 -5.23 13.59 14.06
N ARG A 313 -4.18 14.43 14.10
CA ARG A 313 -4.25 15.82 13.65
C ARG A 313 -4.53 15.98 12.17
N TRP A 314 -4.26 14.96 11.37
CA TRP A 314 -4.51 14.95 9.94
C TRP A 314 -5.95 14.61 9.56
N LEU A 315 -6.71 13.94 10.47
CA LEU A 315 -8.12 13.58 10.24
C LEU A 315 -8.98 14.82 10.02
N GLY A 316 -9.78 14.79 8.95
CA GLY A 316 -10.68 15.88 8.58
C GLY A 316 -9.98 17.11 8.02
N ARG A 317 -8.66 17.09 7.79
CA ARG A 317 -7.95 18.22 7.18
C ARG A 317 -7.91 18.10 5.66
N ALA A 318 -8.09 19.24 5.01
CA ALA A 318 -7.83 19.34 3.58
C ALA A 318 -6.32 19.13 3.33
N THR A 319 -6.00 18.41 2.27
CA THR A 319 -4.62 18.32 1.76
C THR A 319 -4.30 19.66 1.12
N SER A 320 -3.30 20.35 1.64
CA SER A 320 -2.80 21.62 1.10
C SER A 320 -1.93 21.40 -0.11
#